data_eeb5242334b8957943fb18b1a88a70d6
#
_entry.id   eeb5242334b8957943fb18b1a88a70d6
#
_cell.length_a   1.000
_cell.length_b   1.000
_cell.length_c   1.000
_cell.angle_alpha   90.00
_cell.angle_beta   90.00
_cell.angle_gamma   90.00
#
_symmetry.space_group_name_H-M   'P 1'
#
loop_
_entity.id
_entity.type
_entity.pdbx_description
1 polymer ?
#
loop_
_entity_poly.entity_id
_entity_poly.type
_entity_poly.pdbx_seq_one_letter_code
_entity_poly.pdbx_strand_id
1 'polypeptide(L)'
;MAALRRFVDSPAFTAVIVAVILANALILGLQTYPGLEREYGDLLDLLNALCLAIFAVEISLRIASYFPRPWDYFREGWNVFDFLAVSLAFVPGLQNNTTILRLARLARIVRVVHLLPDVRILITAVIRSLPPLASMAILTTLILFVYGMVGWQLFGDELPEDWGTIGEAMLSLFVMLTLEDFPQYMDAGMEIHQWSWVFFVSFILVAAFVVINVFIGIVLNSLEEARELERRESLAPGEAVPVLERIQILRSALDELEHELKEQPHK
;
A
#
# COMPACT_ATOMS: atom_id res chain seq x y z
N MET A 1 -29.20 -16.51 12.75
CA MET A 1 -28.19 -15.87 11.88
C MET A 1 -28.10 -14.37 12.09
N ALA A 2 -29.18 -13.58 12.00
CA ALA A 2 -29.16 -12.12 12.23
C ALA A 2 -28.64 -11.71 13.65
N ALA A 3 -28.88 -12.52 14.67
CA ALA A 3 -28.37 -12.29 16.02
C ALA A 3 -26.85 -12.52 16.11
N LEU A 4 -26.32 -13.57 15.47
CA LEU A 4 -24.89 -13.86 15.42
C LEU A 4 -24.15 -12.74 14.68
N ARG A 5 -24.67 -12.28 13.55
CA ARG A 5 -24.07 -11.18 12.79
C ARG A 5 -24.06 -9.89 13.61
N ARG A 6 -25.15 -9.53 14.28
CA ARG A 6 -25.19 -8.37 15.20
C ARG A 6 -24.19 -8.48 16.35
N PHE A 7 -23.96 -9.70 16.86
CA PHE A 7 -22.96 -9.93 17.91
C PHE A 7 -21.54 -9.74 17.39
N VAL A 8 -21.19 -10.36 16.26
CA VAL A 8 -19.85 -10.27 15.65
C VAL A 8 -19.53 -8.85 15.15
N ASP A 9 -20.54 -8.10 14.70
CA ASP A 9 -20.40 -6.73 14.22
C ASP A 9 -20.51 -5.70 15.38
N SER A 10 -20.68 -6.16 16.64
CA SER A 10 -20.82 -5.25 17.78
C SER A 10 -19.50 -4.55 18.14
N PRO A 11 -19.54 -3.27 18.55
CA PRO A 11 -18.34 -2.55 18.99
C PRO A 11 -17.62 -3.22 20.15
N ALA A 12 -18.37 -3.85 21.06
CA ALA A 12 -17.82 -4.56 22.20
C ALA A 12 -17.02 -5.80 21.76
N PHE A 13 -17.55 -6.60 20.82
CA PHE A 13 -16.82 -7.75 20.27
C PHE A 13 -15.55 -7.30 19.57
N THR A 14 -15.63 -6.28 18.73
CA THR A 14 -14.46 -5.71 18.03
C THR A 14 -13.42 -5.20 19.03
N ALA A 15 -13.82 -4.50 20.09
CA ALA A 15 -12.90 -4.02 21.12
C ALA A 15 -12.18 -5.16 21.85
N VAL A 16 -12.88 -6.27 22.14
CA VAL A 16 -12.26 -7.46 22.76
C VAL A 16 -11.23 -8.07 21.81
N ILE A 17 -11.55 -8.23 20.53
CA ILE A 17 -10.61 -8.78 19.55
C ILE A 17 -9.38 -7.88 19.39
N VAL A 18 -9.57 -6.56 19.31
CA VAL A 18 -8.45 -5.58 19.29
C VAL A 18 -7.58 -5.73 20.54
N ALA A 19 -8.17 -5.86 21.73
CA ALA A 19 -7.42 -6.05 22.97
C ALA A 19 -6.60 -7.36 22.94
N VAL A 20 -7.16 -8.44 22.40
CA VAL A 20 -6.44 -9.73 22.24
C VAL A 20 -5.30 -9.60 21.22
N ILE A 21 -5.48 -8.86 20.12
CA ILE A 21 -4.41 -8.60 19.15
C ILE A 21 -3.28 -7.82 19.79
N LEU A 22 -3.59 -6.76 20.55
CA LEU A 22 -2.58 -5.96 21.26
C LEU A 22 -1.86 -6.78 22.33
N ALA A 23 -2.57 -7.61 23.08
CA ALA A 23 -1.97 -8.54 24.04
C ALA A 23 -1.03 -9.53 23.34
N ASN A 24 -1.44 -10.11 22.20
CA ASN A 24 -0.61 -10.99 21.39
C ASN A 24 0.64 -10.28 20.87
N ALA A 25 0.51 -9.03 20.41
CA ALA A 25 1.65 -8.21 19.98
C ALA A 25 2.64 -7.97 21.11
N LEU A 26 2.14 -7.69 22.33
CA LEU A 26 2.97 -7.52 23.52
C LEU A 26 3.70 -8.82 23.88
N ILE A 27 3.00 -9.96 23.89
CA ILE A 27 3.59 -11.28 24.15
C ILE A 27 4.72 -11.56 23.16
N LEU A 28 4.48 -11.36 21.88
CA LEU A 28 5.51 -11.54 20.84
C LEU A 28 6.69 -10.57 21.01
N GLY A 29 6.42 -9.34 21.42
CA GLY A 29 7.47 -8.37 21.78
C GLY A 29 8.30 -8.85 22.97
N LEU A 30 7.67 -9.37 24.03
CA LEU A 30 8.38 -9.90 25.20
C LEU A 30 9.24 -11.13 24.85
N GLN A 31 8.80 -11.99 23.93
CA GLN A 31 9.57 -13.14 23.44
C GLN A 31 10.87 -12.74 22.70
N THR A 32 11.03 -11.47 22.29
CA THR A 32 12.28 -11.00 21.68
C THR A 32 13.41 -10.79 22.70
N TYR A 33 13.08 -10.72 23.99
CA TYR A 33 14.08 -10.52 25.06
C TYR A 33 14.58 -11.87 25.59
N PRO A 34 15.87 -12.25 25.35
CA PRO A 34 16.38 -13.57 25.72
C PRO A 34 16.28 -13.90 27.22
N GLY A 35 16.31 -12.89 28.08
CA GLY A 35 16.17 -13.06 29.53
C GLY A 35 14.76 -13.51 29.92
N LEU A 36 13.73 -12.82 29.37
CA LEU A 36 12.34 -13.12 29.63
C LEU A 36 11.92 -14.45 29.00
N GLU A 37 12.41 -14.75 27.80
CA GLU A 37 12.13 -15.99 27.11
C GLU A 37 12.67 -17.21 27.88
N ARG A 38 13.85 -17.10 28.52
CA ARG A 38 14.40 -18.18 29.36
C ARG A 38 13.61 -18.41 30.64
N GLU A 39 13.10 -17.37 31.26
CA GLU A 39 12.41 -17.45 32.55
C GLU A 39 10.92 -17.74 32.40
N TYR A 40 10.26 -17.17 31.38
CA TYR A 40 8.80 -17.23 31.19
C TYR A 40 8.38 -17.79 29.83
N GLY A 41 9.27 -18.45 29.08
CA GLY A 41 9.01 -18.93 27.71
C GLY A 41 7.77 -19.81 27.61
N ASP A 42 7.62 -20.81 28.49
CA ASP A 42 6.46 -21.69 28.51
C ASP A 42 5.15 -20.94 28.75
N LEU A 43 5.16 -19.93 29.62
CA LEU A 43 3.99 -19.08 29.87
C LEU A 43 3.66 -18.20 28.66
N LEU A 44 4.66 -17.58 28.04
CA LEU A 44 4.49 -16.75 26.85
C LEU A 44 3.96 -17.58 25.66
N ASP A 45 4.44 -18.81 25.50
CA ASP A 45 3.96 -19.75 24.49
C ASP A 45 2.51 -20.19 24.75
N LEU A 46 2.15 -20.45 25.99
CA LEU A 46 0.78 -20.76 26.37
C LEU A 46 -0.16 -19.59 26.08
N LEU A 47 0.22 -18.37 26.46
CA LEU A 47 -0.55 -17.16 26.21
C LEU A 47 -0.71 -16.90 24.70
N ASN A 48 0.34 -17.09 23.91
CA ASN A 48 0.28 -16.99 22.45
C ASN A 48 -0.67 -18.03 21.84
N ALA A 49 -0.65 -19.29 22.34
CA ALA A 49 -1.56 -20.34 21.91
C ALA A 49 -3.02 -20.01 22.25
N LEU A 50 -3.28 -19.44 23.44
CA LEU A 50 -4.61 -18.96 23.82
C LEU A 50 -5.11 -17.85 22.91
N CYS A 51 -4.28 -16.86 22.59
CA CYS A 51 -4.63 -15.81 21.62
C CYS A 51 -4.96 -16.42 20.25
N LEU A 52 -4.17 -17.38 19.77
CA LEU A 52 -4.43 -18.08 18.51
C LEU A 52 -5.76 -18.84 18.52
N ALA A 53 -6.10 -19.51 19.63
CA ALA A 53 -7.38 -20.21 19.78
C ALA A 53 -8.56 -19.20 19.73
N ILE A 54 -8.44 -18.07 20.39
CA ILE A 54 -9.44 -16.99 20.34
C ILE A 54 -9.62 -16.50 18.91
N PHE A 55 -8.55 -16.27 18.16
CA PHE A 55 -8.62 -15.84 16.76
C PHE A 55 -9.27 -16.90 15.87
N ALA A 56 -8.97 -18.19 16.08
CA ALA A 56 -9.62 -19.26 15.33
C ALA A 56 -11.13 -19.31 15.57
N VAL A 57 -11.55 -19.14 16.83
CA VAL A 57 -12.98 -19.06 17.19
C VAL A 57 -13.61 -17.82 16.58
N GLU A 58 -12.98 -16.68 16.66
CA GLU A 58 -13.47 -15.40 16.07
C GLU A 58 -13.71 -15.54 14.58
N ILE A 59 -12.74 -16.04 13.81
CA ILE A 59 -12.88 -16.23 12.36
C ILE A 59 -13.97 -17.23 12.03
N SER A 60 -14.06 -18.33 12.81
CA SER A 60 -15.12 -19.32 12.63
C SER A 60 -16.53 -18.70 12.84
N LEU A 61 -16.68 -17.85 13.86
CA LEU A 61 -17.92 -17.11 14.11
C LEU A 61 -18.23 -16.11 12.98
N ARG A 62 -17.23 -15.42 12.46
CA ARG A 62 -17.39 -14.50 11.33
C ARG A 62 -17.85 -15.26 10.08
N ILE A 63 -17.21 -16.36 9.71
CA ILE A 63 -17.61 -17.21 8.57
C ILE A 63 -19.02 -17.75 8.77
N ALA A 64 -19.35 -18.23 9.97
CA ALA A 64 -20.67 -18.73 10.32
C ALA A 64 -21.76 -17.65 10.22
N SER A 65 -21.43 -16.37 10.44
CA SER A 65 -22.37 -15.26 10.32
C SER A 65 -22.84 -15.01 8.88
N TYR A 66 -22.10 -15.50 7.88
CA TYR A 66 -22.45 -15.42 6.45
C TYR A 66 -23.32 -16.60 5.97
N PHE A 67 -23.66 -17.55 6.85
CA PHE A 67 -24.55 -18.66 6.45
C PHE A 67 -25.93 -18.13 5.98
N PRO A 68 -26.51 -18.65 4.85
CA PRO A 68 -26.19 -19.91 4.16
C PRO A 68 -25.09 -19.82 3.08
N ARG A 69 -24.47 -18.67 2.87
CA ARG A 69 -23.43 -18.49 1.83
C ARG A 69 -22.08 -18.11 2.43
N PRO A 70 -21.36 -19.04 3.06
CA PRO A 70 -20.08 -18.74 3.72
C PRO A 70 -18.99 -18.21 2.76
N TRP A 71 -19.11 -18.52 1.47
CA TRP A 71 -18.20 -18.02 0.43
C TRP A 71 -18.26 -16.50 0.24
N ASP A 72 -19.34 -15.84 0.61
CA ASP A 72 -19.47 -14.39 0.53
C ASP A 72 -18.52 -13.68 1.51
N TYR A 73 -18.06 -14.36 2.58
CA TYR A 73 -17.02 -13.88 3.47
C TYR A 73 -15.70 -13.60 2.73
N PHE A 74 -15.32 -14.46 1.78
CA PHE A 74 -14.07 -14.38 1.02
C PHE A 74 -14.11 -13.38 -0.15
N ARG A 75 -15.23 -12.70 -0.37
CA ARG A 75 -15.30 -11.64 -1.40
C ARG A 75 -14.62 -10.35 -0.97
N GLU A 76 -14.49 -10.12 0.32
CA GLU A 76 -13.73 -8.99 0.86
C GLU A 76 -12.25 -9.36 1.08
N GLY A 77 -11.33 -8.60 0.47
CA GLY A 77 -9.89 -8.85 0.58
C GLY A 77 -9.37 -8.83 2.03
N TRP A 78 -9.95 -7.99 2.89
CA TRP A 78 -9.60 -7.93 4.31
C TRP A 78 -9.98 -9.20 5.06
N ASN A 79 -11.13 -9.78 4.77
CA ASN A 79 -11.56 -11.05 5.36
C ASN A 79 -10.67 -12.21 4.92
N VAL A 80 -10.24 -12.21 3.65
CA VAL A 80 -9.26 -13.20 3.14
C VAL A 80 -7.94 -13.07 3.86
N PHE A 81 -7.45 -11.84 4.05
CA PHE A 81 -6.22 -11.58 4.79
C PHE A 81 -6.32 -12.08 6.24
N ASP A 82 -7.42 -11.78 6.95
CA ASP A 82 -7.66 -12.24 8.32
C ASP A 82 -7.67 -13.77 8.41
N PHE A 83 -8.35 -14.42 7.48
CA PHE A 83 -8.38 -15.88 7.40
C PHE A 83 -6.99 -16.48 7.17
N LEU A 84 -6.22 -15.97 6.23
CA LEU A 84 -4.87 -16.43 5.93
C LEU A 84 -3.92 -16.21 7.11
N ALA A 85 -3.96 -15.05 7.76
CA ALA A 85 -3.11 -14.70 8.89
C ALA A 85 -3.26 -15.66 10.09
N VAL A 86 -4.45 -16.23 10.26
CA VAL A 86 -4.70 -17.20 11.34
C VAL A 86 -4.48 -18.62 10.84
N SER A 87 -4.97 -18.98 9.64
CA SER A 87 -4.91 -20.34 9.10
C SER A 87 -3.49 -20.82 8.84
N LEU A 88 -2.56 -19.92 8.44
CA LEU A 88 -1.14 -20.26 8.23
C LEU A 88 -0.48 -20.87 9.46
N ALA A 89 -0.96 -20.57 10.67
CA ALA A 89 -0.44 -21.16 11.90
C ALA A 89 -0.80 -22.64 12.07
N PHE A 90 -1.84 -23.13 11.37
CA PHE A 90 -2.35 -24.50 11.48
C PHE A 90 -1.92 -25.39 10.30
N VAL A 91 -1.19 -24.85 9.30
CA VAL A 91 -0.77 -25.64 8.14
C VAL A 91 0.37 -26.57 8.53
N PRO A 92 0.18 -27.92 8.43
CA PRO A 92 1.24 -28.89 8.69
C PRO A 92 2.40 -28.69 7.69
N GLY A 93 3.63 -28.76 8.19
CA GLY A 93 4.84 -28.59 7.35
C GLY A 93 5.39 -27.15 7.29
N LEU A 94 4.58 -26.11 7.48
CA LEU A 94 5.09 -24.74 7.65
C LEU A 94 5.74 -24.53 9.02
N GLN A 95 5.41 -25.38 9.99
CA GLN A 95 5.97 -25.34 11.35
C GLN A 95 7.49 -25.55 11.39
N ASN A 96 8.06 -26.17 10.37
CA ASN A 96 9.51 -26.37 10.26
C ASN A 96 10.24 -25.14 9.66
N ASN A 97 9.52 -24.18 9.09
CA ASN A 97 10.11 -22.97 8.53
C ASN A 97 9.92 -21.79 9.49
N THR A 98 10.98 -21.53 10.28
CA THR A 98 10.97 -20.45 11.28
C THR A 98 10.64 -19.09 10.71
N THR A 99 11.04 -18.79 9.47
CA THR A 99 10.77 -17.50 8.80
C THR A 99 9.30 -17.33 8.49
N ILE A 100 8.64 -18.35 7.92
CA ILE A 100 7.20 -18.31 7.61
C ILE A 100 6.37 -18.17 8.88
N LEU A 101 6.75 -18.89 9.94
CA LEU A 101 6.07 -18.75 11.24
C LEU A 101 6.20 -17.35 11.83
N ARG A 102 7.37 -16.73 11.72
CA ARG A 102 7.57 -15.33 12.16
C ARG A 102 6.67 -14.37 11.36
N LEU A 103 6.61 -14.52 10.03
CA LEU A 103 5.73 -13.72 9.18
C LEU A 103 4.25 -13.93 9.51
N ALA A 104 3.81 -15.17 9.74
CA ALA A 104 2.44 -15.48 10.16
C ALA A 104 2.09 -14.85 11.52
N ARG A 105 3.04 -14.82 12.47
CA ARG A 105 2.85 -14.11 13.75
C ARG A 105 2.68 -12.61 13.55
N LEU A 106 3.51 -11.97 12.71
CA LEU A 106 3.39 -10.55 12.38
C LEU A 106 2.10 -10.23 11.64
N ALA A 107 1.66 -11.08 10.69
CA ALA A 107 0.42 -10.89 9.96
C ALA A 107 -0.81 -10.80 10.89
N ARG A 108 -0.80 -11.53 12.02
CA ARG A 108 -1.87 -11.46 13.02
C ARG A 108 -1.97 -10.07 13.68
N ILE A 109 -0.85 -9.40 13.91
CA ILE A 109 -0.82 -8.03 14.47
C ILE A 109 -1.36 -7.05 13.45
N VAL A 110 -1.01 -7.21 12.17
CA VAL A 110 -1.48 -6.34 11.08
C VAL A 110 -3.01 -6.39 10.94
N ARG A 111 -3.69 -7.44 11.40
CA ARG A 111 -5.16 -7.51 11.45
C ARG A 111 -5.82 -6.35 12.20
N VAL A 112 -5.12 -5.71 13.15
CA VAL A 112 -5.66 -4.54 13.86
C VAL A 112 -6.08 -3.43 12.90
N VAL A 113 -5.38 -3.30 11.77
CA VAL A 113 -5.68 -2.32 10.70
C VAL A 113 -7.10 -2.48 10.17
N HIS A 114 -7.53 -3.72 9.93
CA HIS A 114 -8.88 -4.01 9.44
C HIS A 114 -9.97 -3.67 10.47
N LEU A 115 -9.67 -3.85 11.75
CA LEU A 115 -10.63 -3.65 12.84
C LEU A 115 -10.80 -2.19 13.26
N LEU A 116 -9.86 -1.31 12.87
CA LEU A 116 -9.89 0.12 13.14
C LEU A 116 -10.37 0.88 11.89
N PRO A 117 -11.62 1.40 11.88
CA PRO A 117 -12.20 2.06 10.71
C PRO A 117 -11.36 3.21 10.18
N ASP A 118 -10.81 4.04 11.08
CA ASP A 118 -10.01 5.20 10.70
C ASP A 118 -8.71 4.79 10.01
N VAL A 119 -8.03 3.74 10.49
CA VAL A 119 -6.80 3.21 9.89
C VAL A 119 -7.10 2.55 8.54
N ARG A 120 -8.23 1.84 8.42
CA ARG A 120 -8.68 1.25 7.15
C ARG A 120 -8.94 2.32 6.09
N ILE A 121 -9.59 3.43 6.46
CA ILE A 121 -9.84 4.56 5.55
C ILE A 121 -8.51 5.15 5.08
N LEU A 122 -7.57 5.39 6.01
CA LEU A 122 -6.25 5.93 5.69
C LEU A 122 -5.48 5.03 4.72
N ILE A 123 -5.39 3.72 4.99
CA ILE A 123 -4.71 2.76 4.11
C ILE A 123 -5.40 2.68 2.75
N THR A 124 -6.74 2.69 2.71
CA THR A 124 -7.47 2.68 1.44
C THR A 124 -7.18 3.95 0.63
N ALA A 125 -7.10 5.11 1.27
CA ALA A 125 -6.72 6.37 0.63
C ALA A 125 -5.30 6.30 0.05
N VAL A 126 -4.33 5.80 0.83
CA VAL A 126 -2.95 5.59 0.37
C VAL A 126 -2.90 4.64 -0.83
N ILE A 127 -3.56 3.48 -0.76
CA ILE A 127 -3.59 2.51 -1.87
C ILE A 127 -4.21 3.13 -3.13
N ARG A 128 -5.26 3.93 -2.98
CA ARG A 128 -5.91 4.62 -4.12
C ARG A 128 -5.03 5.70 -4.74
N SER A 129 -4.10 6.28 -3.99
CA SER A 129 -3.15 7.27 -4.51
C SER A 129 -1.94 6.66 -5.24
N LEU A 130 -1.73 5.33 -5.16
CA LEU A 130 -0.60 4.65 -5.81
C LEU A 130 -0.69 4.58 -7.35
N PRO A 131 -1.85 4.35 -8.01
CA PRO A 131 -1.92 4.19 -9.46
C PRO A 131 -1.30 5.35 -10.26
N PRO A 132 -1.49 6.63 -9.91
CA PRO A 132 -0.82 7.74 -10.59
C PRO A 132 0.71 7.69 -10.48
N LEU A 133 1.24 7.10 -9.39
CA LEU A 133 2.67 6.97 -9.15
C LEU A 133 3.30 5.78 -9.89
N ALA A 134 2.49 4.81 -10.34
CA ALA A 134 2.99 3.60 -10.97
C ALA A 134 3.76 3.88 -12.27
N SER A 135 3.30 4.82 -13.10
CA SER A 135 3.98 5.22 -14.33
C SER A 135 5.37 5.83 -14.04
N MET A 136 5.46 6.64 -12.99
CA MET A 136 6.73 7.23 -12.56
C MET A 136 7.66 6.18 -11.96
N ALA A 137 7.14 5.21 -11.21
CA ALA A 137 7.92 4.10 -10.69
C ALA A 137 8.52 3.24 -11.82
N ILE A 138 7.74 2.97 -12.88
CA ILE A 138 8.21 2.25 -14.07
C ILE A 138 9.33 3.04 -14.76
N LEU A 139 9.14 4.34 -14.98
CA LEU A 139 10.16 5.21 -15.58
C LEU A 139 11.44 5.24 -14.72
N THR A 140 11.30 5.40 -13.41
CA THR A 140 12.42 5.38 -12.46
C THR A 140 13.18 4.04 -12.55
N THR A 141 12.45 2.92 -12.53
CA THR A 141 13.06 1.58 -12.67
C THR A 141 13.82 1.43 -13.99
N LEU A 142 13.27 1.93 -15.08
CA LEU A 142 13.94 1.92 -16.38
C LEU A 142 15.24 2.76 -16.37
N ILE A 143 15.22 3.93 -15.76
CA ILE A 143 16.40 4.79 -15.63
C ILE A 143 17.46 4.08 -14.77
N LEU A 144 17.07 3.53 -13.62
CA LEU A 144 17.98 2.76 -12.76
C LEU A 144 18.57 1.57 -13.50
N PHE A 145 17.78 0.88 -14.31
CA PHE A 145 18.27 -0.26 -15.10
C PHE A 145 19.29 0.18 -16.18
N VAL A 146 18.98 1.23 -16.94
CA VAL A 146 19.89 1.71 -18.01
C VAL A 146 21.20 2.23 -17.42
N TYR A 147 21.12 3.10 -16.38
CA TYR A 147 22.31 3.58 -15.69
C TYR A 147 23.03 2.46 -14.95
N GLY A 148 22.30 1.50 -14.36
CA GLY A 148 22.85 0.33 -13.71
C GLY A 148 23.67 -0.55 -14.66
N MET A 149 23.20 -0.77 -15.89
CA MET A 149 23.96 -1.48 -16.91
C MET A 149 25.25 -0.77 -17.29
N VAL A 150 25.21 0.57 -17.41
CA VAL A 150 26.40 1.36 -17.68
C VAL A 150 27.35 1.34 -16.49
N GLY A 151 26.84 1.52 -15.26
CA GLY A 151 27.65 1.49 -14.03
C GLY A 151 28.29 0.12 -13.80
N TRP A 152 27.54 -0.97 -13.97
CA TRP A 152 28.08 -2.32 -13.92
C TRP A 152 29.23 -2.53 -14.90
N GLN A 153 29.10 -2.03 -16.13
CA GLN A 153 30.16 -2.17 -17.14
C GLN A 153 31.39 -1.30 -16.86
N LEU A 154 31.21 -0.14 -16.21
CA LEU A 154 32.30 0.79 -15.91
C LEU A 154 33.05 0.45 -14.63
N PHE A 155 32.36 -0.06 -13.61
CA PHE A 155 32.88 -0.18 -12.26
C PHE A 155 32.79 -1.60 -11.68
N GLY A 156 32.09 -2.54 -12.36
CA GLY A 156 31.78 -3.85 -11.78
C GLY A 156 32.99 -4.71 -11.47
N ASP A 157 34.10 -4.57 -12.21
CA ASP A 157 35.32 -5.33 -11.97
C ASP A 157 36.14 -4.81 -10.77
N GLU A 158 36.18 -3.49 -10.59
CA GLU A 158 36.98 -2.83 -9.55
C GLU A 158 36.21 -2.59 -8.25
N LEU A 159 34.86 -2.42 -8.34
CA LEU A 159 33.97 -2.19 -7.19
C LEU A 159 32.84 -3.24 -7.16
N PRO A 160 33.16 -4.52 -6.99
CA PRO A 160 32.16 -5.59 -7.10
C PRO A 160 31.09 -5.56 -5.98
N GLU A 161 31.37 -4.95 -4.83
CA GLU A 161 30.39 -4.84 -3.74
C GLU A 161 29.21 -3.93 -4.12
N ASP A 162 29.47 -2.87 -4.89
CA ASP A 162 28.47 -1.86 -5.26
C ASP A 162 27.96 -2.01 -6.71
N TRP A 163 28.79 -2.59 -7.60
CA TRP A 163 28.55 -2.61 -9.04
C TRP A 163 28.75 -3.99 -9.69
N GLY A 164 29.06 -5.05 -8.92
CA GLY A 164 29.44 -6.37 -9.43
C GLY A 164 28.31 -7.09 -10.18
N THR A 165 27.07 -6.77 -9.86
CA THR A 165 25.87 -7.27 -10.57
C THR A 165 24.94 -6.11 -10.90
N ILE A 166 24.04 -6.34 -11.87
CA ILE A 166 23.01 -5.33 -12.21
C ILE A 166 22.12 -4.99 -11.00
N GLY A 167 21.86 -5.95 -10.12
CA GLY A 167 21.07 -5.74 -8.90
C GLY A 167 21.79 -4.82 -7.91
N GLU A 168 23.08 -5.03 -7.68
CA GLU A 168 23.92 -4.17 -6.83
C GLU A 168 24.05 -2.77 -7.44
N ALA A 169 24.33 -2.67 -8.75
CA ALA A 169 24.41 -1.39 -9.44
C ALA A 169 23.08 -0.61 -9.36
N MET A 170 21.93 -1.26 -9.54
CA MET A 170 20.64 -0.62 -9.36
C MET A 170 20.38 -0.19 -7.92
N LEU A 171 20.86 -0.97 -6.94
CA LEU A 171 20.72 -0.62 -5.52
C LEU A 171 21.57 0.61 -5.17
N SER A 172 22.81 0.67 -5.62
CA SER A 172 23.70 1.82 -5.44
C SER A 172 23.11 3.10 -6.08
N LEU A 173 22.56 2.98 -7.29
CA LEU A 173 21.84 4.06 -7.94
C LEU A 173 20.55 4.45 -7.21
N PHE A 174 19.83 3.50 -6.62
CA PHE A 174 18.65 3.79 -5.82
C PHE A 174 19.01 4.56 -4.54
N VAL A 175 20.12 4.23 -3.88
CA VAL A 175 20.66 5.01 -2.74
C VAL A 175 20.99 6.42 -3.20
N MET A 176 21.69 6.58 -4.31
CA MET A 176 22.00 7.92 -4.87
C MET A 176 20.75 8.70 -5.30
N LEU A 177 19.66 8.03 -5.72
CA LEU A 177 18.37 8.68 -6.03
C LEU A 177 17.77 9.36 -4.80
N THR A 178 18.03 8.83 -3.59
CA THR A 178 17.63 9.45 -2.33
C THR A 178 18.54 10.61 -1.91
N LEU A 179 19.53 10.95 -2.74
CA LEU A 179 20.58 11.95 -2.52
C LEU A 179 21.54 11.57 -1.38
N GLU A 180 21.60 10.30 -1.02
CA GLU A 180 22.54 9.76 -0.04
C GLU A 180 23.79 9.22 -0.74
N ASP A 181 24.93 9.28 -0.05
CA ASP A 181 26.23 8.70 -0.42
C ASP A 181 26.77 9.08 -1.82
N PHE A 182 26.13 10.04 -2.53
CA PHE A 182 26.55 10.45 -3.87
C PHE A 182 28.03 10.84 -3.95
N PRO A 183 28.60 11.68 -3.03
CA PRO A 183 30.02 12.02 -3.10
C PRO A 183 30.91 10.78 -2.98
N GLN A 184 30.57 9.84 -2.11
CA GLN A 184 31.36 8.63 -1.87
C GLN A 184 31.42 7.74 -3.11
N TYR A 185 30.29 7.49 -3.78
CA TYR A 185 30.25 6.73 -5.03
C TYR A 185 31.00 7.44 -6.17
N MET A 186 30.86 8.76 -6.25
CA MET A 186 31.56 9.55 -7.25
C MET A 186 33.07 9.52 -7.04
N ASP A 187 33.53 9.71 -5.80
CA ASP A 187 34.98 9.69 -5.45
C ASP A 187 35.58 8.31 -5.75
N ALA A 188 34.94 7.22 -5.34
CA ALA A 188 35.36 5.85 -5.64
C ALA A 188 35.43 5.59 -7.16
N GLY A 189 34.43 6.03 -7.93
CA GLY A 189 34.44 5.92 -9.39
C GLY A 189 35.52 6.76 -10.06
N MET A 190 35.86 7.94 -9.53
CA MET A 190 36.91 8.80 -10.05
C MET A 190 38.35 8.26 -9.76
N GLU A 191 38.50 7.42 -8.75
CA GLU A 191 39.76 6.67 -8.52
C GLU A 191 40.04 5.68 -9.64
N ILE A 192 38.97 5.11 -10.29
CA ILE A 192 39.08 4.19 -11.41
C ILE A 192 39.26 4.98 -12.72
N HIS A 193 38.36 5.93 -12.98
CA HIS A 193 38.38 6.75 -14.20
C HIS A 193 38.13 8.21 -13.87
N GLN A 194 39.03 9.09 -14.20
CA GLN A 194 38.89 10.54 -13.92
C GLN A 194 37.68 11.20 -14.53
N TRP A 195 37.10 10.63 -15.59
CA TRP A 195 35.90 11.15 -16.24
C TRP A 195 34.56 10.56 -15.68
N SER A 196 34.64 9.67 -14.68
CA SER A 196 33.45 9.04 -14.06
C SER A 196 32.46 10.06 -13.48
N TRP A 197 32.93 11.26 -13.11
CA TRP A 197 32.06 12.34 -12.65
C TRP A 197 30.94 12.66 -13.65
N VAL A 198 31.16 12.49 -14.97
CA VAL A 198 30.13 12.72 -16.00
C VAL A 198 28.97 11.73 -15.84
N PHE A 199 29.27 10.46 -15.57
CA PHE A 199 28.27 9.43 -15.30
C PHE A 199 27.44 9.81 -14.07
N PHE A 200 28.10 10.09 -12.95
CA PHE A 200 27.41 10.38 -11.68
C PHE A 200 26.61 11.69 -11.74
N VAL A 201 27.17 12.75 -12.30
CA VAL A 201 26.48 14.04 -12.44
C VAL A 201 25.29 13.90 -13.39
N SER A 202 25.44 13.21 -14.54
CA SER A 202 24.33 12.98 -15.45
C SER A 202 23.19 12.19 -14.81
N PHE A 203 23.53 11.16 -14.00
CA PHE A 203 22.56 10.40 -13.25
C PHE A 203 21.78 11.29 -12.25
N ILE A 204 22.49 12.08 -11.45
CA ILE A 204 21.85 12.97 -10.44
C ILE A 204 20.96 14.01 -11.11
N LEU A 205 21.34 14.56 -12.24
CA LEU A 205 20.48 15.50 -12.98
C LEU A 205 19.17 14.83 -13.45
N VAL A 206 19.28 13.62 -13.98
CA VAL A 206 18.09 12.85 -14.41
C VAL A 206 17.26 12.43 -13.19
N ALA A 207 17.90 11.97 -12.13
CA ALA A 207 17.25 11.60 -10.88
C ALA A 207 16.48 12.78 -10.25
N ALA A 208 17.14 13.95 -10.13
CA ALA A 208 16.51 15.16 -9.62
C ALA A 208 15.29 15.58 -10.46
N PHE A 209 15.38 15.48 -11.79
CA PHE A 209 14.26 15.75 -12.68
C PHE A 209 13.08 14.81 -12.42
N VAL A 210 13.33 13.51 -12.21
CA VAL A 210 12.29 12.52 -11.89
C VAL A 210 11.65 12.82 -10.54
N VAL A 211 12.46 13.08 -9.50
CA VAL A 211 11.96 13.40 -8.14
C VAL A 211 11.09 14.66 -8.16
N ILE A 212 11.52 15.71 -8.85
CA ILE A 212 10.74 16.95 -8.98
C ILE A 212 9.41 16.66 -9.69
N ASN A 213 9.40 15.88 -10.76
CA ASN A 213 8.17 15.55 -11.49
C ASN A 213 7.20 14.73 -10.64
N VAL A 214 7.70 13.77 -9.83
CA VAL A 214 6.87 13.03 -8.86
C VAL A 214 6.26 13.99 -7.85
N PHE A 215 7.05 14.91 -7.29
CA PHE A 215 6.57 15.90 -6.33
C PHE A 215 5.50 16.81 -6.92
N ILE A 216 5.72 17.34 -8.13
CA ILE A 216 4.73 18.15 -8.84
C ILE A 216 3.45 17.35 -9.10
N GLY A 217 3.57 16.09 -9.52
CA GLY A 217 2.41 15.21 -9.74
C GLY A 217 1.57 15.00 -8.47
N ILE A 218 2.21 14.80 -7.33
CA ILE A 218 1.51 14.66 -6.03
C ILE A 218 0.80 15.96 -5.66
N VAL A 219 1.46 17.11 -5.80
CA VAL A 219 0.88 18.42 -5.47
C VAL A 219 -0.31 18.73 -6.38
N LEU A 220 -0.21 18.48 -7.68
CA LEU A 220 -1.30 18.71 -8.62
C LEU A 220 -2.51 17.81 -8.30
N ASN A 221 -2.30 16.52 -8.05
CA ASN A 221 -3.38 15.61 -7.66
C ASN A 221 -4.08 16.07 -6.37
N SER A 222 -3.31 16.51 -5.37
CA SER A 222 -3.87 17.01 -4.10
C SER A 222 -4.67 18.30 -4.30
N LEU A 223 -4.23 19.19 -5.21
CA LEU A 223 -4.96 20.40 -5.56
C LEU A 223 -6.25 20.09 -6.32
N GLU A 224 -6.23 19.13 -7.24
CA GLU A 224 -7.43 18.68 -7.98
C GLU A 224 -8.46 18.07 -7.04
N GLU A 225 -8.03 17.22 -6.11
CA GLU A 225 -8.91 16.64 -5.09
C GLU A 225 -9.53 17.70 -4.17
N ALA A 226 -8.73 18.66 -3.70
CA ALA A 226 -9.22 19.77 -2.89
C ALA A 226 -10.24 20.63 -3.66
N ARG A 227 -9.99 20.95 -4.93
CA ARG A 227 -10.94 21.69 -5.79
C ARG A 227 -12.23 20.89 -6.04
N GLU A 228 -12.13 19.58 -6.22
CA GLU A 228 -13.31 18.72 -6.39
C GLU A 228 -14.18 18.69 -5.14
N LEU A 229 -13.54 18.63 -3.93
CA LEU A 229 -14.25 18.70 -2.64
C LEU A 229 -14.92 20.08 -2.47
N GLU A 230 -14.23 21.17 -2.73
CA GLU A 230 -14.76 22.52 -2.66
C GLU A 230 -15.93 22.71 -3.64
N ARG A 231 -15.80 22.17 -4.85
CA ARG A 231 -16.89 22.17 -5.85
C ARG A 231 -18.10 21.36 -5.40
N ARG A 232 -17.89 20.22 -4.73
CA ARG A 232 -18.98 19.42 -4.15
C ARG A 232 -19.65 20.11 -2.98
N GLU A 233 -18.90 20.81 -2.15
CA GLU A 233 -19.42 21.60 -1.03
C GLU A 233 -20.16 22.85 -1.51
N SER A 234 -19.68 23.51 -2.55
CA SER A 234 -20.36 24.67 -3.16
C SER A 234 -21.65 24.29 -3.91
N LEU A 235 -21.80 23.00 -4.29
CA LEU A 235 -23.04 22.40 -4.77
C LEU A 235 -23.91 21.92 -3.59
N ALA A 236 -23.98 22.71 -2.50
CA ALA A 236 -24.81 22.43 -1.33
C ALA A 236 -26.27 22.13 -1.70
N PRO A 237 -26.97 21.24 -0.96
CA PRO A 237 -28.30 20.71 -1.32
C PRO A 237 -29.45 21.73 -1.23
N GLY A 238 -29.20 23.00 -1.54
CA GLY A 238 -30.17 24.09 -1.64
C GLY A 238 -30.27 24.75 -3.00
N GLU A 239 -29.26 24.58 -3.88
CA GLU A 239 -29.23 25.11 -5.26
C GLU A 239 -29.11 24.00 -6.31
N ALA A 240 -29.75 22.88 -6.10
CA ALA A 240 -30.10 22.03 -7.22
C ALA A 240 -31.08 22.84 -8.07
N VAL A 241 -30.58 23.48 -9.14
CA VAL A 241 -31.44 23.95 -10.24
C VAL A 241 -32.49 22.84 -10.43
N PRO A 242 -33.79 23.13 -10.20
CA PRO A 242 -34.80 22.09 -10.20
C PRO A 242 -34.61 21.23 -11.44
N VAL A 243 -34.70 19.90 -11.31
CA VAL A 243 -34.48 18.97 -12.42
C VAL A 243 -35.29 19.42 -13.65
N LEU A 244 -36.44 20.06 -13.43
CA LEU A 244 -37.27 20.70 -14.42
C LEU A 244 -36.56 21.84 -15.20
N GLU A 245 -35.77 22.66 -14.54
CA GLU A 245 -35.05 23.78 -15.18
C GLU A 245 -33.87 23.28 -16.01
N ARG A 246 -33.16 22.21 -15.55
CA ARG A 246 -32.16 21.51 -16.36
C ARG A 246 -32.76 20.84 -17.60
N ILE A 247 -33.94 20.26 -17.46
CA ILE A 247 -34.67 19.67 -18.58
C ILE A 247 -35.09 20.77 -19.57
N GLN A 248 -35.50 21.94 -19.10
CA GLN A 248 -35.86 23.07 -19.95
C GLN A 248 -34.67 23.61 -20.72
N ILE A 249 -33.52 23.77 -20.05
CA ILE A 249 -32.26 24.24 -20.71
C ILE A 249 -31.81 23.22 -21.78
N LEU A 250 -31.89 21.92 -21.49
CA LEU A 250 -31.54 20.87 -22.45
C LEU A 250 -32.53 20.82 -23.63
N ARG A 251 -33.81 21.09 -23.41
CA ARG A 251 -34.81 21.16 -24.47
C ARG A 251 -34.59 22.35 -25.35
N SER A 252 -34.36 23.54 -24.79
CA SER A 252 -34.10 24.76 -25.61
C SER A 252 -32.81 24.61 -26.44
N ALA A 253 -31.74 23.98 -25.90
CA ALA A 253 -30.53 23.72 -26.67
C ALA A 253 -30.74 22.68 -27.79
N LEU A 254 -31.59 21.67 -27.57
CA LEU A 254 -31.97 20.72 -28.61
C LEU A 254 -32.82 21.39 -29.73
N ASP A 255 -33.77 22.23 -29.37
CA ASP A 255 -34.61 22.97 -30.33
C ASP A 255 -33.77 23.94 -31.19
N GLU A 256 -32.75 24.57 -30.60
CA GLU A 256 -31.83 25.43 -31.29
C GLU A 256 -30.97 24.66 -32.31
N LEU A 257 -30.41 23.51 -31.91
CA LEU A 257 -29.68 22.61 -32.80
C LEU A 257 -30.54 22.04 -33.93
N GLU A 258 -31.82 21.72 -33.64
CA GLU A 258 -32.76 21.26 -34.67
C GLU A 258 -33.11 22.36 -35.67
N HIS A 259 -33.17 23.62 -35.23
CA HIS A 259 -33.40 24.79 -36.10
C HIS A 259 -32.18 25.04 -37.01
N GLU A 260 -30.96 24.96 -36.46
CA GLU A 260 -29.70 25.06 -37.21
C GLU A 260 -29.58 23.97 -38.30
N LEU A 261 -29.98 22.74 -37.97
CA LEU A 261 -29.94 21.60 -38.91
C LEU A 261 -30.97 21.76 -40.05
N LYS A 262 -32.12 22.40 -39.79
CA LYS A 262 -33.15 22.69 -40.81
C LYS A 262 -32.79 23.85 -41.72
N GLU A 263 -31.93 24.77 -41.25
CA GLU A 263 -31.47 25.92 -42.02
C GLU A 263 -30.21 25.64 -42.87
N GLN A 264 -29.55 24.48 -42.72
CA GLN A 264 -28.47 24.06 -43.57
C GLN A 264 -28.99 23.63 -44.94
N PRO A 265 -28.77 24.37 -46.02
CA PRO A 265 -29.22 23.96 -47.36
C PRO A 265 -28.40 22.72 -47.78
N HIS A 266 -29.15 21.67 -48.15
CA HIS A 266 -28.55 20.49 -48.81
C HIS A 266 -27.73 20.94 -50.03
N LYS A 267 -26.38 20.85 -49.92
CA LYS A 267 -25.46 20.91 -51.06
C LYS A 267 -25.16 19.53 -51.54
#